data_89cf383f4e1444e6d41fd71faa25f580
#
_entry.id   89cf383f4e1444e6d41fd71faa25f580
#
_cell.length_a   1.000
_cell.length_b   1.000
_cell.length_c   1.000
_cell.angle_alpha   90.00
_cell.angle_beta   90.00
_cell.angle_gamma   90.00
#
_symmetry.space_group_name_H-M   'P 1'
#
loop_
_entity.id
_entity.type
_entity.pdbx_description
1 polymer ?
#
loop_
_entity_poly.entity_id
_entity_poly.type
_entity_poly.pdbx_seq_one_letter_code
_entity_poly.pdbx_strand_id
1 'polypeptide(L)'
;MRKTREVTGYKGRNAPWVKAILGLFLAGILAFSALLGVVLSGGHDQVSGQPQIMVILGCQVKPWGPSVLLQDRLDRALEYLEDYPDLIVVVSGGQGPDEPTTEAQAMYEYLAANGVEEERIWKEEDSHNTWQNLNETFALLKDKGYGDQMGQILVVSNDFHLTRVR
;
A
#
# COMPACT_ATOMS: atom_id res chain seq x y z
N MET A 1 40.19 -26.26 65.90
CA MET A 1 39.92 -24.92 65.29
C MET A 1 39.61 -25.04 63.85
N ARG A 2 38.32 -24.90 63.42
CA ARG A 2 37.90 -24.93 62.01
C ARG A 2 37.85 -23.50 61.49
N LYS A 3 38.70 -23.17 60.51
CA LYS A 3 38.66 -21.87 59.83
C LYS A 3 37.52 -21.90 58.79
N THR A 4 36.49 -21.09 59.00
CA THR A 4 35.48 -20.79 58.02
C THR A 4 36.06 -19.86 56.95
N ARG A 5 36.05 -20.29 55.68
CA ARG A 5 36.35 -19.45 54.51
C ARG A 5 35.10 -18.64 54.19
N GLU A 6 35.20 -17.33 54.28
CA GLU A 6 34.20 -16.40 53.71
C GLU A 6 34.27 -16.51 52.17
N VAL A 7 33.14 -16.81 51.57
CA VAL A 7 32.98 -16.74 50.14
C VAL A 7 32.64 -15.28 49.80
N THR A 8 33.64 -14.55 49.31
CA THR A 8 33.42 -13.21 48.79
C THR A 8 32.53 -13.26 47.55
N GLY A 9 31.34 -12.67 47.66
CA GLY A 9 30.38 -12.55 46.59
C GLY A 9 30.98 -11.84 45.37
N TYR A 10 30.90 -12.49 44.21
CA TYR A 10 31.27 -11.93 42.90
C TYR A 10 30.35 -10.76 42.57
N LYS A 11 30.79 -9.53 42.80
CA LYS A 11 30.11 -8.32 42.40
C LYS A 11 30.35 -8.12 40.92
N GLY A 12 29.44 -8.67 40.09
CA GLY A 12 29.49 -8.55 38.63
C GLY A 12 29.45 -7.06 38.22
N ARG A 13 30.62 -6.49 37.92
CA ARG A 13 30.73 -5.17 37.29
C ARG A 13 30.23 -5.30 35.86
N ASN A 14 28.98 -4.91 35.61
CA ASN A 14 28.49 -4.82 34.22
C ASN A 14 29.44 -3.89 33.43
N ALA A 15 30.20 -4.49 32.52
CA ALA A 15 31.19 -3.79 31.72
C ALA A 15 30.49 -2.62 30.96
N PRO A 16 31.09 -1.41 30.93
CA PRO A 16 30.43 -0.24 30.30
C PRO A 16 30.05 -0.46 28.83
N TRP A 17 30.80 -1.30 28.12
CA TRP A 17 30.49 -1.67 26.73
C TRP A 17 29.19 -2.49 26.62
N VAL A 18 28.83 -3.31 27.61
CA VAL A 18 27.55 -4.06 27.62
C VAL A 18 26.38 -3.08 27.73
N LYS A 19 26.51 -2.04 28.57
CA LYS A 19 25.48 -1.01 28.67
C LYS A 19 25.35 -0.20 27.37
N ALA A 20 26.47 0.09 26.70
CA ALA A 20 26.49 0.78 25.44
C ALA A 20 25.80 -0.05 24.32
N ILE A 21 26.12 -1.34 24.25
CA ILE A 21 25.46 -2.25 23.27
C ILE A 21 23.95 -2.37 23.56
N LEU A 22 23.56 -2.54 24.82
CA LEU A 22 22.14 -2.55 25.20
C LEU A 22 21.43 -1.24 24.85
N GLY A 23 22.10 -0.10 25.05
CA GLY A 23 21.56 1.21 24.68
C GLY A 23 21.36 1.36 23.17
N LEU A 24 22.34 0.93 22.36
CA LEU A 24 22.23 0.93 20.88
C LEU A 24 21.13 -0.01 20.40
N PHE A 25 21.01 -1.18 20.99
CA PHE A 25 19.96 -2.15 20.64
C PHE A 25 18.57 -1.60 20.97
N LEU A 26 18.41 -0.99 22.15
CA LEU A 26 17.14 -0.35 22.54
C LEU A 26 16.79 0.83 21.63
N ALA A 27 17.77 1.67 21.28
CA ALA A 27 17.57 2.75 20.32
C ALA A 27 17.16 2.23 18.93
N GLY A 28 17.75 1.13 18.47
CA GLY A 28 17.36 0.44 17.23
C GLY A 28 15.91 -0.07 17.26
N ILE A 29 15.49 -0.69 18.36
CA ILE A 29 14.10 -1.14 18.56
C ILE A 29 13.14 0.04 18.54
N LEU A 30 13.46 1.14 19.22
CA LEU A 30 12.61 2.34 19.24
C LEU A 30 12.48 2.98 17.86
N ALA A 31 13.59 3.09 17.11
CA ALA A 31 13.58 3.61 15.75
C ALA A 31 12.75 2.72 14.81
N PHE A 32 12.93 1.40 14.91
CA PHE A 32 12.14 0.42 14.14
C PHE A 32 10.65 0.48 14.48
N SER A 33 10.30 0.56 15.78
CA SER A 33 8.92 0.67 16.24
C SER A 33 8.26 1.98 15.77
N ALA A 34 9.00 3.09 15.76
CA ALA A 34 8.52 4.37 15.24
C ALA A 34 8.26 4.28 13.72
N LEU A 35 9.19 3.69 12.96
CA LEU A 35 9.04 3.48 11.52
C LEU A 35 7.85 2.57 11.22
N LEU A 36 7.72 1.47 11.96
CA LEU A 36 6.57 0.56 11.84
C LEU A 36 5.26 1.27 12.17
N GLY A 37 5.24 2.12 13.18
CA GLY A 37 4.08 2.95 13.53
C GLY A 37 3.67 3.88 12.40
N VAL A 38 4.62 4.52 11.71
CA VAL A 38 4.36 5.35 10.52
C VAL A 38 3.76 4.54 9.37
N VAL A 39 4.29 3.35 9.10
CA VAL A 39 3.78 2.47 8.05
C VAL A 39 2.36 2.00 8.38
N LEU A 40 2.13 1.56 9.62
CA LEU A 40 0.80 1.08 10.05
C LEU A 40 -0.24 2.20 10.16
N SER A 41 0.17 3.44 10.43
CA SER A 41 -0.75 4.59 10.44
C SER A 41 -1.27 4.96 9.05
N GLY A 42 -0.60 4.51 7.99
CA GLY A 42 -1.09 4.63 6.61
C GLY A 42 -2.30 3.75 6.29
N GLY A 43 -2.52 2.70 7.08
CA GLY A 43 -3.55 1.69 6.87
C GLY A 43 -4.94 2.04 7.41
N HIS A 44 -5.20 3.29 7.76
CA HIS A 44 -6.55 3.70 8.12
C HIS A 44 -7.21 4.31 6.89
N ASP A 45 -8.32 3.71 6.48
CA ASP A 45 -9.17 4.24 5.41
C ASP A 45 -9.58 5.68 5.73
N GLN A 46 -9.19 6.59 4.87
CA GLN A 46 -9.51 8.01 4.99
C GLN A 46 -10.35 8.44 3.80
N VAL A 47 -11.60 8.01 3.76
CA VAL A 47 -12.56 8.55 2.79
C VAL A 47 -13.16 9.81 3.39
N SER A 48 -12.93 10.95 2.77
CA SER A 48 -13.52 12.22 3.15
C SER A 48 -14.29 12.82 1.97
N GLY A 49 -15.46 13.37 2.23
CA GLY A 49 -16.28 14.01 1.19
C GLY A 49 -17.00 13.03 0.27
N GLN A 50 -17.25 13.45 -0.96
CA GLN A 50 -17.93 12.68 -2.00
C GLN A 50 -16.99 12.53 -3.21
N PRO A 51 -16.17 11.49 -3.28
CA PRO A 51 -15.31 11.24 -4.44
C PRO A 51 -16.19 10.97 -5.67
N GLN A 52 -15.73 11.38 -6.83
CA GLN A 52 -16.36 11.10 -8.13
C GLN A 52 -15.56 10.07 -8.92
N ILE A 53 -14.30 9.89 -8.57
CA ILE A 53 -13.34 9.02 -9.25
C ILE A 53 -12.67 8.15 -8.22
N MET A 54 -12.57 6.85 -8.55
CA MET A 54 -11.75 5.89 -7.84
C MET A 54 -10.56 5.52 -8.73
N VAL A 55 -9.35 5.51 -8.18
CA VAL A 55 -8.14 5.03 -8.85
C VAL A 55 -7.63 3.80 -8.12
N ILE A 56 -7.55 2.66 -8.82
CA ILE A 56 -7.00 1.42 -8.30
C ILE A 56 -5.61 1.26 -8.89
N LEU A 57 -4.58 1.25 -8.03
CA LEU A 57 -3.20 1.06 -8.47
C LEU A 57 -2.87 -0.42 -8.61
N GLY A 58 -2.28 -0.79 -9.73
CA GLY A 58 -1.83 -2.12 -10.02
C GLY A 58 -0.71 -2.60 -9.10
N CYS A 59 -0.47 -3.91 -9.07
CA CYS A 59 0.59 -4.52 -8.28
C CYS A 59 1.30 -5.64 -9.06
N GLN A 60 0.63 -6.73 -9.32
CA GLN A 60 1.17 -7.84 -10.10
C GLN A 60 0.07 -8.77 -10.58
N VAL A 61 0.22 -9.28 -11.81
CA VAL A 61 -0.63 -10.31 -12.39
C VAL A 61 0.14 -11.62 -12.52
N LYS A 62 -0.46 -12.71 -12.06
CA LYS A 62 0.07 -14.06 -12.17
C LYS A 62 -0.57 -14.80 -13.36
N PRO A 63 0.00 -15.92 -13.85
CA PRO A 63 -0.60 -16.70 -14.93
C PRO A 63 -2.04 -17.19 -14.65
N TRP A 64 -2.45 -17.21 -13.40
CA TRP A 64 -3.77 -17.64 -12.95
C TRP A 64 -4.69 -16.50 -12.51
N GLY A 65 -4.28 -15.22 -12.66
CA GLY A 65 -5.07 -14.04 -12.32
C GLY A 65 -4.33 -13.03 -11.45
N PRO A 66 -5.01 -12.07 -10.84
CA PRO A 66 -4.43 -11.10 -9.93
C PRO A 66 -3.62 -11.74 -8.81
N SER A 67 -2.50 -11.14 -8.40
CA SER A 67 -1.81 -11.56 -7.18
C SER A 67 -2.70 -11.34 -5.95
N VAL A 68 -2.38 -11.98 -4.83
CA VAL A 68 -3.13 -11.80 -3.57
C VAL A 68 -3.24 -10.33 -3.18
N LEU A 69 -2.14 -9.57 -3.31
CA LEU A 69 -2.15 -8.12 -3.00
C LEU A 69 -3.01 -7.31 -3.98
N LEU A 70 -3.05 -7.70 -5.24
CA LEU A 70 -3.89 -7.04 -6.23
C LEU A 70 -5.36 -7.39 -5.99
N GLN A 71 -5.65 -8.62 -5.65
CA GLN A 71 -7.00 -9.06 -5.32
C GLN A 71 -7.53 -8.35 -4.09
N ASP A 72 -6.75 -8.21 -3.01
CA ASP A 72 -7.15 -7.44 -1.82
C ASP A 72 -7.57 -5.99 -2.17
N ARG A 73 -6.84 -5.35 -3.12
CA ARG A 73 -7.23 -4.01 -3.60
C ARG A 73 -8.56 -4.02 -4.34
N LEU A 74 -8.76 -5.01 -5.21
CA LEU A 74 -9.97 -5.14 -6.01
C LEU A 74 -11.18 -5.45 -5.14
N ASP A 75 -11.04 -6.35 -4.18
CA ASP A 75 -12.09 -6.67 -3.22
C ASP A 75 -12.46 -5.45 -2.39
N ARG A 76 -11.45 -4.69 -1.93
CA ARG A 76 -11.68 -3.45 -1.20
C ARG A 76 -12.34 -2.37 -2.07
N ALA A 77 -11.98 -2.29 -3.35
CA ALA A 77 -12.62 -1.37 -4.29
C ALA A 77 -14.10 -1.73 -4.49
N LEU A 78 -14.45 -3.01 -4.61
CA LEU A 78 -15.84 -3.47 -4.73
C LEU A 78 -16.67 -3.07 -3.51
N GLU A 79 -16.14 -3.20 -2.28
CA GLU A 79 -16.83 -2.75 -1.06
C GLU A 79 -17.15 -1.25 -1.12
N TYR A 80 -16.21 -0.40 -1.57
CA TYR A 80 -16.47 1.03 -1.75
C TYR A 80 -17.47 1.34 -2.87
N LEU A 81 -17.51 0.53 -3.92
CA LEU A 81 -18.46 0.71 -5.01
C LEU A 81 -19.90 0.37 -4.62
N GLU A 82 -20.11 -0.44 -3.56
CA GLU A 82 -21.43 -0.61 -2.96
C GLU A 82 -21.94 0.67 -2.31
N ASP A 83 -21.06 1.42 -1.62
CA ASP A 83 -21.39 2.69 -0.96
C ASP A 83 -21.44 3.88 -1.94
N TYR A 84 -20.66 3.82 -3.03
CA TYR A 84 -20.51 4.87 -4.05
C TYR A 84 -20.74 4.31 -5.46
N PRO A 85 -21.98 3.95 -5.81
CA PRO A 85 -22.28 3.23 -7.05
C PRO A 85 -22.05 4.03 -8.33
N ASP A 86 -21.91 5.37 -8.25
CA ASP A 86 -21.73 6.25 -9.41
C ASP A 86 -20.26 6.60 -9.71
N LEU A 87 -19.29 6.04 -8.95
CA LEU A 87 -17.88 6.32 -9.16
C LEU A 87 -17.40 5.85 -10.55
N ILE A 88 -16.65 6.72 -11.23
CA ILE A 88 -15.79 6.29 -12.34
C ILE A 88 -14.58 5.59 -11.74
N VAL A 89 -14.22 4.44 -12.27
CA VAL A 89 -13.10 3.63 -11.80
C VAL A 89 -11.97 3.68 -12.81
N VAL A 90 -10.81 4.20 -12.42
CA VAL A 90 -9.60 4.12 -13.22
C VAL A 90 -8.72 3.00 -12.65
N VAL A 91 -8.42 2.02 -13.48
CA VAL A 91 -7.47 0.95 -13.16
C VAL A 91 -6.15 1.26 -13.84
N SER A 92 -5.08 1.44 -13.07
CA SER A 92 -3.79 1.90 -13.58
C SER A 92 -2.68 0.90 -13.29
N GLY A 93 -2.04 0.44 -14.36
CA GLY A 93 -0.90 -0.48 -14.28
C GLY A 93 -0.60 -1.13 -15.64
N GLY A 94 0.64 -0.94 -16.11
CA GLY A 94 1.14 -1.57 -17.33
C GLY A 94 1.45 -3.05 -17.16
N GLN A 95 2.19 -3.61 -18.09
CA GLN A 95 2.58 -5.02 -18.09
C GLN A 95 4.01 -5.18 -17.59
N GLY A 96 4.19 -5.93 -16.53
CA GLY A 96 5.51 -6.35 -16.07
C GLY A 96 6.12 -7.44 -16.98
N PRO A 97 7.45 -7.63 -16.93
CA PRO A 97 8.16 -8.56 -17.84
C PRO A 97 7.70 -10.02 -17.73
N ASP A 98 7.20 -10.44 -16.57
CA ASP A 98 6.77 -11.81 -16.29
C ASP A 98 5.24 -11.93 -16.17
N GLU A 99 4.49 -10.95 -16.67
CA GLU A 99 3.04 -10.91 -16.57
C GLU A 99 2.37 -11.29 -17.89
N PRO A 100 1.27 -12.06 -17.85
CA PRO A 100 0.56 -12.50 -19.04
C PRO A 100 -0.21 -11.39 -19.75
N THR A 101 -0.56 -10.32 -19.04
CA THR A 101 -1.31 -9.16 -19.52
C THR A 101 -0.96 -7.92 -18.69
N THR A 102 -1.47 -6.74 -19.05
CA THR A 102 -1.35 -5.54 -18.25
C THR A 102 -2.09 -5.70 -16.91
N GLU A 103 -1.59 -5.06 -15.86
CA GLU A 103 -2.27 -5.05 -14.57
C GLU A 103 -3.65 -4.40 -14.70
N ALA A 104 -3.76 -3.32 -15.49
CA ALA A 104 -5.03 -2.65 -15.76
C ALA A 104 -6.05 -3.55 -16.46
N GLN A 105 -5.63 -4.38 -17.43
CA GLN A 105 -6.52 -5.32 -18.10
C GLN A 105 -7.04 -6.37 -17.12
N ALA A 106 -6.18 -6.94 -16.29
CA ALA A 106 -6.58 -7.93 -15.30
C ALA A 106 -7.55 -7.35 -14.26
N MET A 107 -7.33 -6.11 -13.84
CA MET A 107 -8.23 -5.39 -12.93
C MET A 107 -9.59 -5.11 -13.58
N TYR A 108 -9.58 -4.67 -14.82
CA TYR A 108 -10.81 -4.45 -15.61
C TYR A 108 -11.65 -5.73 -15.66
N GLU A 109 -11.05 -6.84 -16.07
CA GLU A 109 -11.74 -8.13 -16.20
C GLU A 109 -12.33 -8.59 -14.86
N TYR A 110 -11.58 -8.41 -13.77
CA TYR A 110 -12.02 -8.76 -12.43
C TYR A 110 -13.24 -7.93 -12.00
N LEU A 111 -13.18 -6.62 -12.15
CA LEU A 111 -14.28 -5.71 -11.77
C LEU A 111 -15.55 -5.96 -12.62
N ALA A 112 -15.40 -6.11 -13.93
CA ALA A 112 -16.50 -6.41 -14.83
C ALA A 112 -17.17 -7.76 -14.49
N ALA A 113 -16.38 -8.79 -14.19
CA ALA A 113 -16.88 -10.10 -13.75
C ALA A 113 -17.63 -10.03 -12.41
N ASN A 114 -17.33 -9.01 -11.57
CA ASN A 114 -18.02 -8.78 -10.30
C ASN A 114 -19.12 -7.70 -10.39
N GLY A 115 -19.58 -7.38 -11.60
CA GLY A 115 -20.79 -6.59 -11.83
C GLY A 115 -20.59 -5.08 -11.94
N VAL A 116 -19.34 -4.59 -12.01
CA VAL A 116 -19.08 -3.19 -12.32
C VAL A 116 -19.30 -2.94 -13.81
N GLU A 117 -20.10 -1.94 -14.16
CA GLU A 117 -20.39 -1.58 -15.55
C GLU A 117 -19.10 -1.21 -16.31
N GLU A 118 -18.87 -1.83 -17.47
CA GLU A 118 -17.64 -1.69 -18.25
C GLU A 118 -17.37 -0.23 -18.66
N GLU A 119 -18.41 0.52 -18.97
CA GLU A 119 -18.33 1.94 -19.38
C GLU A 119 -17.78 2.85 -18.26
N ARG A 120 -17.88 2.40 -17.01
CA ARG A 120 -17.36 3.10 -15.84
C ARG A 120 -15.91 2.76 -15.52
N ILE A 121 -15.35 1.72 -16.15
CA ILE A 121 -13.99 1.26 -15.91
C ILE A 121 -13.07 1.77 -17.02
N TRP A 122 -12.14 2.67 -16.68
CA TRP A 122 -11.15 3.21 -17.60
C TRP A 122 -9.79 2.62 -17.31
N LYS A 123 -9.11 2.17 -18.35
CA LYS A 123 -7.80 1.54 -18.25
C LYS A 123 -6.68 2.53 -18.55
N GLU A 124 -5.66 2.54 -17.71
CA GLU A 124 -4.37 3.13 -17.97
C GLU A 124 -3.34 2.00 -17.96
N GLU A 125 -2.72 1.73 -19.12
CA GLU A 125 -1.93 0.52 -19.39
C GLU A 125 -0.44 0.81 -19.67
N ASP A 126 -0.01 2.08 -19.66
CA ASP A 126 1.33 2.49 -20.09
C ASP A 126 2.32 2.66 -18.94
N SER A 127 1.86 2.67 -17.71
CA SER A 127 2.67 2.91 -16.52
C SER A 127 3.48 1.68 -16.10
N HIS A 128 4.74 1.93 -15.65
CA HIS A 128 5.66 0.90 -15.14
C HIS A 128 6.15 1.16 -13.71
N ASN A 129 5.68 2.20 -13.06
CA ASN A 129 6.01 2.54 -11.67
C ASN A 129 4.95 3.47 -11.08
N THR A 130 4.96 3.63 -9.75
CA THR A 130 3.97 4.43 -9.01
C THR A 130 3.86 5.88 -9.51
N TRP A 131 4.97 6.51 -9.89
CA TRP A 131 4.96 7.88 -10.38
C TRP A 131 4.25 7.97 -11.74
N GLN A 132 4.52 7.01 -12.63
CA GLN A 132 3.84 6.91 -13.91
C GLN A 132 2.35 6.59 -13.72
N ASN A 133 2.01 5.64 -12.85
CA ASN A 133 0.60 5.35 -12.55
C ASN A 133 -0.21 6.63 -12.27
N LEU A 134 0.33 7.51 -11.42
CA LEU A 134 -0.35 8.77 -11.11
C LEU A 134 -0.39 9.73 -12.29
N ASN A 135 0.75 9.96 -12.95
CA ASN A 135 0.82 10.93 -14.05
C ASN A 135 -0.02 10.51 -15.26
N GLU A 136 0.07 9.24 -15.67
CA GLU A 136 -0.70 8.73 -16.79
C GLU A 136 -2.21 8.66 -16.45
N THR A 137 -2.55 8.32 -15.21
CA THR A 137 -3.94 8.44 -14.71
C THR A 137 -4.44 9.87 -14.82
N PHE A 138 -3.66 10.87 -14.38
CA PHE A 138 -4.06 12.27 -14.49
C PHE A 138 -4.15 12.74 -15.94
N ALA A 139 -3.26 12.28 -16.81
CA ALA A 139 -3.32 12.56 -18.24
C ALA A 139 -4.60 11.97 -18.86
N LEU A 140 -4.93 10.73 -18.56
CA LEU A 140 -6.17 10.06 -18.98
C LEU A 140 -7.41 10.82 -18.49
N LEU A 141 -7.45 11.20 -17.23
CA LEU A 141 -8.58 11.94 -16.64
C LEU A 141 -8.74 13.30 -17.32
N LYS A 142 -7.66 13.99 -17.61
CA LYS A 142 -7.67 15.27 -18.32
C LYS A 142 -8.20 15.10 -19.74
N ASP A 143 -7.78 14.07 -20.45
CA ASP A 143 -8.24 13.75 -21.80
C ASP A 143 -9.76 13.42 -21.82
N LYS A 144 -10.25 12.77 -20.78
CA LYS A 144 -11.66 12.49 -20.54
C LYS A 144 -12.50 13.70 -20.08
N GLY A 145 -11.90 14.88 -19.96
CA GLY A 145 -12.57 16.12 -19.59
C GLY A 145 -12.64 16.43 -18.09
N TYR A 146 -11.98 15.65 -17.25
CA TYR A 146 -11.90 15.87 -15.78
C TYR A 146 -10.75 16.78 -15.36
N GLY A 147 -10.19 17.63 -16.21
CA GLY A 147 -9.05 18.52 -15.95
C GLY A 147 -9.04 19.23 -14.58
N ASP A 148 -9.01 20.56 -14.57
CA ASP A 148 -8.87 21.38 -13.34
C ASP A 148 -10.05 21.29 -12.35
N GLN A 149 -11.13 20.60 -12.71
CA GLN A 149 -12.33 20.39 -11.89
C GLN A 149 -12.38 18.99 -11.25
N MET A 150 -11.26 18.28 -11.24
CA MET A 150 -11.19 17.01 -10.51
C MET A 150 -11.46 17.28 -9.03
N GLY A 151 -12.60 16.78 -8.56
CA GLY A 151 -12.94 16.77 -7.15
C GLY A 151 -12.00 15.83 -6.34
N GLN A 152 -12.50 15.30 -5.27
CA GLN A 152 -11.74 14.30 -4.49
C GLN A 152 -11.63 12.98 -5.27
N ILE A 153 -10.42 12.45 -5.33
CA ILE A 153 -10.12 11.14 -5.92
C ILE A 153 -9.90 10.14 -4.78
N LEU A 154 -10.60 9.02 -4.83
CA LEU A 154 -10.37 7.90 -3.94
C LEU A 154 -9.27 7.01 -4.53
N VAL A 155 -8.17 6.84 -3.83
CA VAL A 155 -7.07 5.96 -4.25
C VAL A 155 -7.11 4.67 -3.45
N VAL A 156 -7.20 3.54 -4.14
CA VAL A 156 -7.17 2.20 -3.53
C VAL A 156 -5.81 1.56 -3.76
N SER A 157 -5.14 1.24 -2.66
CA SER A 157 -3.84 0.56 -2.66
C SER A 157 -3.58 -0.10 -1.31
N ASN A 158 -2.51 -0.90 -1.19
CA ASN A 158 -2.12 -1.48 0.10
C ASN A 158 -1.47 -0.42 1.01
N ASP A 159 -1.60 -0.56 2.32
CA ASP A 159 -1.17 0.39 3.35
C ASP A 159 0.28 0.87 3.17
N PHE A 160 1.20 -0.09 2.94
CA PHE A 160 2.61 0.22 2.73
C PHE A 160 2.88 1.00 1.44
N HIS A 161 1.95 0.97 0.48
CA HIS A 161 2.06 1.71 -0.78
C HIS A 161 1.44 3.11 -0.68
N LEU A 162 0.38 3.28 0.09
CA LEU A 162 -0.30 4.58 0.30
C LEU A 162 0.64 5.65 0.88
N THR A 163 1.63 5.25 1.67
CA THR A 163 2.69 6.14 2.17
C THR A 163 3.57 6.74 1.07
N ARG A 164 3.64 6.15 -0.12
CA ARG A 164 4.38 6.67 -1.28
C ARG A 164 3.55 7.57 -2.18
N VAL A 165 2.25 7.48 -2.10
CA VAL A 165 1.29 8.17 -2.96
C VAL A 165 0.87 9.52 -2.37
N ARG A 166 1.12 9.71 -1.07
CA ARG A 166 0.94 10.97 -0.33
C ARG A 166 2.15 11.87 -0.54
#